data_03620cdae64ddebd88ac8bde48c25c0d
#
_entry.id   03620cdae64ddebd88ac8bde48c25c0d
#
_cell.length_a   1.000
_cell.length_b   1.000
_cell.length_c   1.000
_cell.angle_alpha   90.00
_cell.angle_beta   90.00
_cell.angle_gamma   90.00
#
_symmetry.space_group_name_H-M   'P 1'
#
loop_
_entity.id
_entity.type
_entity.pdbx_description
1 polymer ?
#
loop_
_entity_poly.entity_id
_entity_poly.type
_entity_poly.pdbx_seq_one_letter_code
_entity_poly.pdbx_strand_id
1 'polypeptide(L)'
;KALKDLDGQPNKQRHIKDPKHDWDKIIKGTITWEKVRDIIEKVMKKGTESRYGSAYKRVLKVGKETVTVTFQKINDSIWKISDAWVNKK
;
A
#
# COMPACT_ATOMS: atom_id res chain seq x y z
N LYS A 1 -8.36 2.52 9.57
CA LYS A 1 -8.03 1.53 10.63
C LYS A 1 -6.74 0.77 10.32
N ALA A 2 -6.62 0.20 9.11
CA ALA A 2 -5.39 -0.49 8.71
C ALA A 2 -4.19 0.46 8.66
N LEU A 3 -4.38 1.68 8.21
CA LEU A 3 -3.32 2.68 8.13
C LEU A 3 -2.85 3.14 9.50
N LYS A 4 -3.75 3.19 10.46
CA LYS A 4 -3.42 3.57 11.83
C LYS A 4 -2.42 2.57 12.44
N ASP A 5 -2.58 1.29 12.12
CA ASP A 5 -1.63 0.27 12.55
C ASP A 5 -0.25 0.51 11.91
N LEU A 6 -0.20 0.86 10.61
CA LEU A 6 1.04 1.18 9.93
C LEU A 6 1.73 2.41 10.51
N ASP A 7 0.98 3.43 10.90
CA ASP A 7 1.54 4.65 11.46
C ASP A 7 2.38 4.38 12.70
N GLY A 8 2.11 3.30 13.41
CA GLY A 8 2.89 2.90 14.58
C GLY A 8 4.05 1.95 14.27
N GLN A 9 4.36 1.69 13.01
CA GLN A 9 5.37 0.71 12.63
C GLN A 9 6.43 1.30 11.69
N PRO A 10 7.40 2.06 12.23
CA PRO A 10 8.40 2.74 11.38
C PRO A 10 9.22 1.79 10.50
N ASN A 11 9.50 0.58 10.97
CA ASN A 11 10.25 -0.39 10.15
C ASN A 11 9.45 -0.82 8.92
N LYS A 12 8.16 -1.03 9.08
CA LYS A 12 7.28 -1.39 7.96
C LYS A 12 7.10 -0.22 6.99
N GLN A 13 6.98 1.01 7.51
CA GLN A 13 6.93 2.21 6.69
C GLN A 13 8.19 2.33 5.83
N ARG A 14 9.36 2.10 6.41
CA ARG A 14 10.63 2.17 5.72
C ARG A 14 10.72 1.11 4.63
N HIS A 15 10.27 -0.10 4.91
CA HIS A 15 10.23 -1.19 3.95
C HIS A 15 9.33 -0.85 2.76
N ILE A 16 8.14 -0.34 3.03
CA ILE A 16 7.18 0.03 1.99
C ILE A 16 7.71 1.17 1.13
N LYS A 17 8.38 2.16 1.71
CA LYS A 17 8.96 3.29 0.99
C LYS A 17 10.23 2.94 0.20
N ASP A 18 10.74 1.75 0.35
CA ASP A 18 12.00 1.35 -0.30
C ASP A 18 11.96 1.65 -1.80
N PRO A 19 13.04 2.21 -2.38
CA PRO A 19 13.08 2.51 -3.82
C PRO A 19 12.75 1.33 -4.73
N LYS A 20 13.00 0.10 -4.30
CA LYS A 20 12.65 -1.09 -5.08
C LYS A 20 11.15 -1.24 -5.31
N HIS A 21 10.31 -0.51 -4.56
CA HIS A 21 8.85 -0.53 -4.72
C HIS A 21 8.36 0.47 -5.78
N ASP A 22 9.28 1.22 -6.39
CA ASP A 22 9.02 2.08 -7.55
C ASP A 22 8.04 3.23 -7.30
N TRP A 23 7.99 3.73 -6.07
CA TRP A 23 7.14 4.87 -5.72
C TRP A 23 7.48 6.13 -6.54
N ASP A 24 8.71 6.24 -7.02
CA ASP A 24 9.16 7.37 -7.83
C ASP A 24 8.42 7.47 -9.17
N LYS A 25 7.76 6.42 -9.62
CA LYS A 25 6.97 6.42 -10.84
C LYS A 25 5.69 7.26 -10.70
N ILE A 26 5.19 7.42 -9.49
CA ILE A 26 3.94 8.15 -9.24
C ILE A 26 4.11 9.31 -8.26
N ILE A 27 5.20 9.36 -7.52
CA ILE A 27 5.50 10.45 -6.60
C ILE A 27 6.69 11.25 -7.15
N LYS A 28 6.45 12.52 -7.45
CA LYS A 28 7.51 13.41 -7.93
C LYS A 28 8.21 14.04 -6.72
N GLY A 29 9.55 14.13 -6.79
CA GLY A 29 10.35 14.70 -5.71
C GLY A 29 10.62 13.70 -4.61
N THR A 30 10.76 14.20 -3.40
CA THR A 30 11.07 13.36 -2.24
C THR A 30 9.91 12.44 -1.90
N ILE A 31 10.21 11.15 -1.74
CA ILE A 31 9.22 10.17 -1.33
C ILE A 31 9.11 10.20 0.19
N THR A 32 7.96 10.68 0.68
CA THR A 32 7.67 10.73 2.11
C THR A 32 6.62 9.70 2.47
N TRP A 33 6.58 9.32 3.76
CA TRP A 33 5.57 8.38 4.23
C TRP A 33 4.15 8.93 4.01
N GLU A 34 3.94 10.21 4.21
CA GLU A 34 2.63 10.84 4.03
C GLU A 34 2.13 10.67 2.59
N LYS A 35 3.00 10.86 1.62
CA LYS A 35 2.63 10.69 0.20
C LYS A 35 2.28 9.24 -0.12
N VAL A 36 3.10 8.31 0.36
CA VAL A 36 2.85 6.88 0.17
C VAL A 36 1.57 6.47 0.88
N ARG A 37 1.36 6.94 2.10
CA ARG A 37 0.17 6.66 2.90
C ARG A 37 -1.11 7.10 2.18
N ASP A 38 -1.09 8.28 1.58
CA ASP A 38 -2.25 8.78 0.84
C ASP A 38 -2.61 7.87 -0.32
N ILE A 39 -1.61 7.36 -1.03
CA ILE A 39 -1.83 6.43 -2.14
C ILE A 39 -2.39 5.12 -1.62
N ILE A 40 -1.82 4.58 -0.54
CA ILE A 40 -2.31 3.35 0.07
C ILE A 40 -3.76 3.50 0.50
N GLU A 41 -4.11 4.64 1.09
CA GLU A 41 -5.48 4.91 1.50
C GLU A 41 -6.45 4.88 0.32
N LYS A 42 -6.07 5.48 -0.81
CA LYS A 42 -6.89 5.44 -2.02
C LYS A 42 -7.09 4.02 -2.52
N VAL A 43 -6.03 3.22 -2.52
CA VAL A 43 -6.11 1.82 -2.95
C VAL A 43 -7.04 1.02 -2.04
N MET A 44 -6.93 1.24 -0.73
CA MET A 44 -7.78 0.55 0.23
C MET A 44 -9.25 0.95 0.13
N LYS A 45 -9.53 2.18 -0.32
CA LYS A 45 -10.92 2.65 -0.49
C LYS A 45 -11.52 2.28 -1.83
N LYS A 46 -10.72 2.34 -2.91
CA LYS A 46 -11.23 2.26 -4.28
C LYS A 46 -10.68 1.10 -5.09
N GLY A 47 -9.66 0.41 -4.58
CA GLY A 47 -9.02 -0.68 -5.29
C GLY A 47 -9.90 -1.91 -5.40
N THR A 48 -9.58 -2.77 -6.39
CA THR A 48 -10.25 -4.04 -6.57
C THR A 48 -9.61 -5.09 -5.69
N GLU A 49 -10.39 -5.74 -4.84
CA GLU A 49 -9.89 -6.76 -3.93
C GLU A 49 -9.86 -8.14 -4.56
N SER A 50 -8.81 -8.91 -4.26
CA SER A 50 -8.72 -10.32 -4.64
C SER A 50 -7.85 -11.07 -3.63
N ARG A 51 -7.84 -12.40 -3.73
CA ARG A 51 -7.03 -13.24 -2.85
C ARG A 51 -5.56 -13.18 -3.28
N TYR A 52 -4.67 -13.23 -2.31
CA TYR A 52 -3.22 -13.26 -2.54
C TYR A 52 -2.60 -14.24 -1.54
N GLY A 53 -2.61 -15.53 -1.91
CA GLY A 53 -2.20 -16.59 -0.99
C GLY A 53 -3.13 -16.65 0.21
N SER A 54 -2.58 -16.59 1.42
CA SER A 54 -3.36 -16.56 2.65
C SER A 54 -3.79 -15.15 3.05
N ALA A 55 -3.41 -14.14 2.25
CA ALA A 55 -3.76 -12.75 2.50
C ALA A 55 -4.72 -12.24 1.43
N TYR A 56 -4.90 -10.94 1.36
CA TYR A 56 -5.70 -10.25 0.35
C TYR A 56 -4.89 -9.13 -0.25
N LYS A 57 -5.26 -8.71 -1.45
CA LYS A 57 -4.68 -7.53 -2.07
C LYS A 57 -5.77 -6.66 -2.64
N ARG A 58 -5.51 -5.35 -2.69
CA ARG A 58 -6.32 -4.40 -3.45
C ARG A 58 -5.41 -3.70 -4.43
N VAL A 59 -5.91 -3.52 -5.64
CA VAL A 59 -5.16 -2.96 -6.76
C VAL A 59 -5.93 -1.79 -7.33
N LEU A 60 -5.24 -0.67 -7.53
CA LEU A 60 -5.84 0.53 -8.10
C LEU A 60 -4.87 1.17 -9.07
N LYS A 61 -5.40 1.59 -10.22
CA LYS A 61 -4.62 2.35 -11.18
C LYS A 61 -4.51 3.79 -10.71
N VAL A 62 -3.28 4.28 -10.54
CA VAL A 62 -2.99 5.65 -10.11
C VAL A 62 -2.17 6.31 -11.23
N GLY A 63 -2.79 7.22 -11.97
CA GLY A 63 -2.16 7.79 -13.16
C GLY A 63 -1.92 6.72 -14.21
N LYS A 64 -0.66 6.56 -14.63
CA LYS A 64 -0.28 5.57 -15.63
C LYS A 64 0.19 4.25 -15.00
N GLU A 65 0.29 4.20 -13.68
CA GLU A 65 0.83 3.05 -12.97
C GLU A 65 -0.25 2.34 -12.17
N THR A 66 0.02 1.09 -11.79
CA THR A 66 -0.88 0.30 -10.95
C THR A 66 -0.22 0.07 -9.60
N VAL A 67 -0.95 0.33 -8.53
CA VAL A 67 -0.46 0.14 -7.17
C VAL A 67 -1.16 -1.05 -6.53
N THR A 68 -0.39 -1.92 -5.90
CA THR A 68 -0.91 -3.08 -5.16
C THR A 68 -0.62 -2.89 -3.68
N VAL A 69 -1.64 -3.13 -2.85
CA VAL A 69 -1.51 -3.16 -1.40
C VAL A 69 -1.95 -4.53 -0.92
N THR A 70 -1.09 -5.22 -0.16
CA THR A 70 -1.42 -6.51 0.43
C THR A 70 -1.73 -6.33 1.90
N PHE A 71 -2.71 -7.09 2.40
CA PHE A 71 -3.16 -6.96 3.78
C PHE A 71 -3.77 -8.26 4.27
N GLN A 72 -3.86 -8.39 5.60
CA GLN A 72 -4.53 -9.51 6.24
C GLN A 72 -5.76 -8.99 6.99
N LYS A 73 -6.83 -9.75 6.95
CA LYS A 73 -8.03 -9.47 7.73
C LYS A 73 -7.99 -10.33 8.98
N ILE A 74 -7.80 -9.70 10.12
CA ILE A 74 -7.76 -10.40 11.41
C ILE A 74 -9.19 -10.66 11.88
N ASN A 75 -10.08 -9.67 11.66
CA ASN A 75 -11.52 -9.82 11.87
C ASN A 75 -12.22 -8.75 11.02
N ASP A 76 -13.54 -8.64 11.15
CA ASP A 76 -14.34 -7.74 10.29
C ASP A 76 -13.94 -6.27 10.42
N SER A 77 -13.35 -5.88 11.54
CA SER A 77 -12.99 -4.48 11.79
C SER A 77 -11.49 -4.23 11.88
N ILE A 78 -10.65 -5.27 11.91
CA ILE A 78 -9.20 -5.12 12.05
C ILE A 78 -8.49 -5.72 10.85
N TRP A 79 -7.85 -4.86 10.07
CA TRP A 79 -7.05 -5.27 8.91
C TRP A 79 -5.61 -4.82 9.12
N LYS A 80 -4.67 -5.63 8.69
CA LYS A 80 -3.25 -5.37 8.86
C LYS A 80 -2.58 -5.33 7.50
N ILE A 81 -2.06 -4.16 7.13
CA ILE A 81 -1.35 -4.01 5.87
C ILE A 81 0.01 -4.68 5.98
N SER A 82 0.32 -5.57 5.03
CA SER A 82 1.58 -6.30 4.98
C SER A 82 2.61 -5.58 4.13
N ASP A 83 2.22 -5.12 2.95
CA ASP A 83 3.15 -4.47 2.02
C ASP A 83 2.36 -3.64 1.01
N ALA A 84 3.08 -2.82 0.25
CA ALA A 84 2.51 -2.02 -0.82
C ALA A 84 3.63 -1.67 -1.81
N TRP A 85 3.29 -1.64 -3.09
CA TRP A 85 4.27 -1.31 -4.13
C TRP A 85 3.58 -0.83 -5.40
N VAL A 86 4.36 -0.17 -6.27
CA VAL A 86 3.93 0.17 -7.62
C VAL A 86 4.31 -1.02 -8.50
N ASN A 87 3.34 -1.54 -9.24
CA ASN A 87 3.58 -2.70 -10.10
C ASN A 87 4.55 -2.35 -11.22
N LYS A 88 5.48 -3.26 -11.48
CA LYS A 88 6.35 -3.17 -12.65
C LYS A 88 5.59 -3.64 -13.88
N LYS A 89 5.85 -2.97 -14.97
CA LYS A 89 5.26 -3.38 -16.26
C LYS A 89 6.07 -4.51 -16.87
#